data_afe91ebcf0f67c20df2b07842277cdce
#
_entry.id   afe91ebcf0f67c20df2b07842277cdce
#
_cell.length_a   1.000
_cell.length_b   1.000
_cell.length_c   1.000
_cell.angle_alpha   90.00
_cell.angle_beta   90.00
_cell.angle_gamma   90.00
#
_symmetry.space_group_name_H-M   'P 1'
#
loop_
_entity.id
_entity.type
_entity.pdbx_description
1 polymer ?
#
loop_
_entity_poly.entity_id
_entity_poly.type
_entity_poly.pdbx_seq_one_letter_code
_entity_poly.pdbx_strand_id
1 'polypeptide(L)'
;MIEPKSLIIPHLEAQKTCYVAYSGGVDSTVLLYEVGEAAKDLKCNVVAIHINHEYSINSKRWEKHCESFCKNYGFEFKKFSFNSNTLKGSSLESLMREERYKIFEKVLKKDEILFMGHHLDDQIETLLFRMLRGSGLKGSSSIPMKRGLGNGFLVRPFLKLAKYDLIEIAKNKKLKYVEDDSNDDIKFDRNYLRKEVLTKISERWPNYRKSFSKYIDNHKTSYE
;
A
#
# COMPACT_ATOMS: atom_id res chain seq x y z
N MET A 1 -5.79 5.59 19.51
CA MET A 1 -5.48 5.04 18.16
C MET A 1 -6.19 5.89 17.13
N ILE A 2 -5.56 6.25 16.01
CA ILE A 2 -6.21 7.00 14.93
C ILE A 2 -7.23 6.08 14.27
N GLU A 3 -8.47 6.54 14.09
CA GLU A 3 -9.51 5.76 13.41
C GLU A 3 -9.23 5.74 11.89
N PRO A 4 -9.02 4.57 11.25
CA PRO A 4 -8.66 4.49 9.85
C PRO A 4 -9.67 5.15 8.91
N LYS A 5 -10.96 5.02 9.20
CA LYS A 5 -12.06 5.61 8.44
C LYS A 5 -11.91 7.13 8.32
N SER A 6 -11.48 7.81 9.38
CA SER A 6 -11.28 9.26 9.38
C SER A 6 -10.18 9.74 8.44
N LEU A 7 -9.21 8.86 8.12
CA LEU A 7 -8.14 9.14 7.15
C LEU A 7 -8.58 8.94 5.70
N ILE A 8 -9.69 8.25 5.47
CA ILE A 8 -10.19 7.89 4.13
C ILE A 8 -11.27 8.87 3.68
N ILE A 9 -12.21 9.20 4.55
CA ILE A 9 -13.38 10.05 4.24
C ILE A 9 -13.02 11.34 3.48
N PRO A 10 -11.96 12.11 3.86
CA PRO A 10 -11.62 13.36 3.17
C PRO A 10 -11.26 13.19 1.68
N HIS A 11 -11.03 11.96 1.23
CA HIS A 11 -10.66 11.63 -0.14
C HIS A 11 -11.80 11.00 -0.93
N LEU A 12 -12.96 10.70 -0.32
CA LEU A 12 -14.12 10.15 -1.00
C LEU A 12 -15.04 11.26 -1.49
N GLU A 13 -15.60 11.07 -2.67
CA GLU A 13 -16.64 11.93 -3.24
C GLU A 13 -17.92 11.11 -3.41
N ALA A 14 -19.05 11.67 -2.93
CA ALA A 14 -20.34 10.99 -2.96
C ALA A 14 -20.70 10.50 -4.38
N GLN A 15 -21.26 9.28 -4.48
CA GLN A 15 -21.73 8.64 -5.71
C GLN A 15 -20.66 8.40 -6.79
N LYS A 16 -19.36 8.63 -6.49
CA LYS A 16 -18.26 8.32 -7.39
C LYS A 16 -17.71 6.90 -7.16
N THR A 17 -16.99 6.40 -8.15
CA THR A 17 -16.23 5.16 -8.02
C THR A 17 -14.85 5.45 -7.43
N CYS A 18 -14.44 4.65 -6.46
CA CYS A 18 -13.08 4.62 -5.98
C CYS A 18 -12.50 3.21 -6.08
N TYR A 19 -11.19 3.14 -6.26
CA TYR A 19 -10.47 1.88 -6.45
C TYR A 19 -9.56 1.62 -5.26
N VAL A 20 -9.35 0.34 -4.96
CA VAL A 20 -8.37 -0.09 -3.95
C VAL A 20 -7.42 -1.10 -4.59
N ALA A 21 -6.11 -0.82 -4.55
CA ALA A 21 -5.09 -1.78 -4.94
C ALA A 21 -5.05 -2.90 -3.89
N TYR A 22 -5.54 -4.07 -4.27
CA TYR A 22 -5.79 -5.18 -3.35
C TYR A 22 -4.90 -6.38 -3.66
N SER A 23 -3.89 -6.62 -2.82
CA SER A 23 -2.97 -7.77 -2.95
C SER A 23 -3.42 -9.01 -2.15
N GLY A 24 -4.35 -8.85 -1.21
CA GLY A 24 -4.75 -9.88 -0.25
C GLY A 24 -3.94 -9.89 1.04
N GLY A 25 -2.82 -9.18 1.11
CA GLY A 25 -2.04 -9.00 2.35
C GLY A 25 -2.76 -8.11 3.36
N VAL A 26 -2.34 -8.15 4.63
CA VAL A 26 -3.03 -7.50 5.74
C VAL A 26 -3.31 -6.01 5.48
N ASP A 27 -2.33 -5.25 4.96
CA ASP A 27 -2.45 -3.80 4.76
C ASP A 27 -3.53 -3.45 3.75
N SER A 28 -3.53 -4.14 2.60
CA SER A 28 -4.51 -3.94 1.54
C SER A 28 -5.89 -4.47 1.92
N THR A 29 -5.96 -5.51 2.77
CA THR A 29 -7.21 -6.08 3.27
C THR A 29 -7.89 -5.12 4.25
N VAL A 30 -7.13 -4.58 5.20
CA VAL A 30 -7.63 -3.54 6.12
C VAL A 30 -8.06 -2.30 5.34
N LEU A 31 -7.25 -1.86 4.36
CA LEU A 31 -7.59 -0.71 3.54
C LEU A 31 -8.91 -0.92 2.78
N LEU A 32 -9.07 -2.06 2.10
CA LEU A 32 -10.29 -2.37 1.35
C LEU A 32 -11.53 -2.38 2.25
N TYR A 33 -11.41 -3.01 3.43
CA TYR A 33 -12.49 -3.04 4.41
C TYR A 33 -12.87 -1.63 4.89
N GLU A 34 -11.88 -0.82 5.30
CA GLU A 34 -12.13 0.53 5.84
C GLU A 34 -12.62 1.52 4.76
N VAL A 35 -12.14 1.38 3.51
CA VAL A 35 -12.69 2.14 2.37
C VAL A 35 -14.14 1.75 2.13
N GLY A 36 -14.48 0.46 2.20
CA GLY A 36 -15.85 -0.03 2.08
C GLY A 36 -16.77 0.55 3.16
N GLU A 37 -16.34 0.55 4.42
CA GLU A 37 -17.10 1.12 5.52
C GLU A 37 -17.26 2.66 5.39
N ALA A 38 -16.24 3.37 4.91
CA ALA A 38 -16.32 4.79 4.66
C ALA A 38 -17.22 5.14 3.46
N ALA A 39 -17.23 4.29 2.45
CA ALA A 39 -17.98 4.49 1.22
C ALA A 39 -19.50 4.31 1.38
N LYS A 40 -19.95 3.52 2.37
CA LYS A 40 -21.39 3.23 2.60
C LYS A 40 -22.20 4.50 2.79
N ASP A 41 -21.73 5.41 3.66
CA ASP A 41 -22.43 6.65 3.99
C ASP A 41 -22.51 7.61 2.78
N LEU A 42 -21.53 7.54 1.89
CA LEU A 42 -21.42 8.39 0.69
C LEU A 42 -21.98 7.72 -0.58
N LYS A 43 -22.45 6.48 -0.48
CA LYS A 43 -22.93 5.68 -1.62
C LYS A 43 -21.90 5.60 -2.76
N CYS A 44 -20.62 5.54 -2.43
CA CYS A 44 -19.56 5.35 -3.41
C CYS A 44 -19.49 3.89 -3.86
N ASN A 45 -19.17 3.67 -5.13
CA ASN A 45 -18.84 2.33 -5.61
C ASN A 45 -17.37 2.01 -5.32
N VAL A 46 -17.10 0.89 -4.65
CA VAL A 46 -15.75 0.44 -4.29
C VAL A 46 -15.33 -0.73 -5.17
N VAL A 47 -14.25 -0.55 -5.91
CA VAL A 47 -13.71 -1.55 -6.83
C VAL A 47 -12.32 -1.99 -6.36
N ALA A 48 -12.17 -3.25 -5.99
CA ALA A 48 -10.89 -3.85 -5.68
C ALA A 48 -10.14 -4.24 -6.97
N ILE A 49 -8.92 -3.75 -7.14
CA ILE A 49 -8.03 -4.11 -8.25
C ILE A 49 -6.95 -5.05 -7.74
N HIS A 50 -7.00 -6.30 -8.18
CA HIS A 50 -5.96 -7.29 -7.94
C HIS A 50 -5.08 -7.47 -9.17
N ILE A 51 -3.76 -7.45 -8.98
CA ILE A 51 -2.79 -7.69 -10.06
C ILE A 51 -1.97 -8.92 -9.71
N ASN A 52 -2.14 -9.97 -10.50
CA ASN A 52 -1.38 -11.21 -10.39
C ASN A 52 -0.11 -11.10 -11.24
N HIS A 53 1.06 -11.14 -10.59
CA HIS A 53 2.36 -11.05 -11.25
C HIS A 53 2.86 -12.39 -11.82
N GLU A 54 2.12 -13.48 -11.56
CA GLU A 54 2.48 -14.86 -11.95
C GLU A 54 3.90 -15.29 -11.53
N TYR A 55 4.42 -14.64 -10.46
CA TYR A 55 5.77 -14.90 -9.96
C TYR A 55 5.81 -16.08 -8.96
N SER A 56 4.81 -16.18 -8.09
CA SER A 56 4.74 -17.21 -7.05
C SER A 56 3.85 -18.38 -7.48
N ILE A 57 4.23 -19.59 -7.10
CA ILE A 57 3.38 -20.79 -7.25
C ILE A 57 2.03 -20.64 -6.53
N ASN A 58 1.98 -19.81 -5.49
CA ASN A 58 0.79 -19.53 -4.69
C ASN A 58 -0.12 -18.43 -5.30
N SER A 59 0.29 -17.77 -6.39
CA SER A 59 -0.39 -16.60 -6.95
C SER A 59 -1.88 -16.86 -7.27
N LYS A 60 -2.21 -18.04 -7.83
CA LYS A 60 -3.60 -18.45 -8.10
C LYS A 60 -4.44 -18.66 -6.83
N ARG A 61 -3.82 -19.15 -5.74
CA ARG A 61 -4.48 -19.33 -4.45
C ARG A 61 -4.79 -17.97 -3.82
N TRP A 62 -3.86 -17.03 -3.91
CA TRP A 62 -4.04 -15.66 -3.41
C TRP A 62 -5.12 -14.91 -4.20
N GLU A 63 -5.14 -15.05 -5.53
CA GLU A 63 -6.20 -14.49 -6.38
C GLU A 63 -7.59 -15.00 -5.96
N LYS A 64 -7.75 -16.32 -5.76
CA LYS A 64 -9.01 -16.90 -5.28
C LYS A 64 -9.40 -16.39 -3.90
N HIS A 65 -8.44 -16.19 -3.00
CA HIS A 65 -8.69 -15.58 -1.69
C HIS A 65 -9.22 -14.16 -1.84
N CYS A 66 -8.58 -13.33 -2.67
CA CYS A 66 -9.01 -11.96 -2.95
C CYS A 66 -10.43 -11.89 -3.53
N GLU A 67 -10.73 -12.75 -4.51
CA GLU A 67 -12.05 -12.84 -5.12
C GLU A 67 -13.13 -13.23 -4.10
N SER A 68 -12.82 -14.25 -3.26
CA SER A 68 -13.72 -14.69 -2.19
C SER A 68 -13.96 -13.60 -1.14
N PHE A 69 -12.93 -12.87 -0.75
CA PHE A 69 -13.05 -11.74 0.17
C PHE A 69 -13.97 -10.67 -0.41
N CYS A 70 -13.73 -10.25 -1.64
CA CYS A 70 -14.57 -9.24 -2.30
C CYS A 70 -16.03 -9.68 -2.40
N LYS A 71 -16.29 -10.93 -2.77
CA LYS A 71 -17.64 -11.50 -2.81
C LYS A 71 -18.33 -11.46 -1.46
N ASN A 72 -17.64 -11.83 -0.37
CA ASN A 72 -18.20 -11.86 0.98
C ASN A 72 -18.56 -10.47 1.53
N TYR A 73 -17.83 -9.43 1.10
CA TYR A 73 -18.05 -8.06 1.54
C TYR A 73 -18.81 -7.20 0.52
N GLY A 74 -19.19 -7.76 -0.64
CA GLY A 74 -19.97 -7.07 -1.68
C GLY A 74 -19.16 -6.05 -2.50
N PHE A 75 -17.84 -6.21 -2.60
CA PHE A 75 -17.00 -5.34 -3.44
C PHE A 75 -16.93 -5.84 -4.87
N GLU A 76 -16.95 -4.92 -5.84
CA GLU A 76 -16.59 -5.24 -7.22
C GLU A 76 -15.11 -5.65 -7.28
N PHE A 77 -14.81 -6.74 -8.00
CA PHE A 77 -13.46 -7.28 -8.11
C PHE A 77 -12.99 -7.26 -9.57
N LYS A 78 -11.90 -6.54 -9.83
CA LYS A 78 -11.22 -6.53 -11.13
C LYS A 78 -9.85 -7.15 -10.99
N LYS A 79 -9.56 -8.16 -11.81
CA LYS A 79 -8.26 -8.81 -11.85
C LYS A 79 -7.55 -8.52 -13.16
N PHE A 80 -6.24 -8.36 -13.03
CA PHE A 80 -5.29 -8.22 -14.11
C PHE A 80 -4.14 -9.17 -13.87
N SER A 81 -3.49 -9.61 -14.93
CA SER A 81 -2.27 -10.42 -14.83
C SER A 81 -1.24 -9.96 -15.85
N PHE A 82 0.02 -10.16 -15.51
CA PHE A 82 1.14 -10.12 -16.46
C PHE A 82 2.20 -11.14 -16.04
N ASN A 83 2.88 -11.70 -17.05
CA ASN A 83 3.91 -12.69 -16.82
C ASN A 83 5.23 -12.00 -16.47
N SER A 84 5.65 -12.09 -15.21
CA SER A 84 6.91 -11.51 -14.73
C SER A 84 8.16 -12.10 -15.38
N ASN A 85 8.10 -13.32 -15.89
CA ASN A 85 9.23 -13.99 -16.58
C ASN A 85 9.56 -13.33 -17.92
N THR A 86 8.67 -12.56 -18.49
CA THR A 86 8.90 -11.80 -19.73
C THR A 86 9.64 -10.48 -19.50
N LEU A 87 9.74 -10.04 -18.24
CA LEU A 87 10.40 -8.80 -17.89
C LEU A 87 11.92 -8.98 -17.89
N LYS A 88 12.62 -8.16 -18.68
CA LYS A 88 14.08 -8.13 -18.77
C LYS A 88 14.60 -6.81 -18.23
N GLY A 89 15.58 -6.85 -17.34
CA GLY A 89 16.21 -5.64 -16.77
C GLY A 89 16.90 -5.87 -15.44
N SER A 90 17.51 -4.83 -14.91
CA SER A 90 18.40 -4.88 -13.73
C SER A 90 17.67 -5.07 -12.39
N SER A 91 16.37 -4.86 -12.32
CA SER A 91 15.58 -5.04 -11.09
C SER A 91 14.16 -5.50 -11.42
N LEU A 92 13.90 -6.79 -11.18
CA LEU A 92 12.59 -7.40 -11.39
C LEU A 92 11.51 -6.68 -10.58
N GLU A 93 11.80 -6.28 -9.34
CA GLU A 93 10.87 -5.52 -8.47
C GLU A 93 10.46 -4.20 -9.12
N SER A 94 11.42 -3.46 -9.69
CA SER A 94 11.14 -2.18 -10.36
C SER A 94 10.25 -2.38 -11.58
N LEU A 95 10.53 -3.37 -12.40
CA LEU A 95 9.76 -3.69 -13.60
C LEU A 95 8.33 -4.13 -13.26
N MET A 96 8.16 -5.02 -12.29
CA MET A 96 6.84 -5.43 -11.79
C MET A 96 6.05 -4.23 -11.24
N ARG A 97 6.75 -3.31 -10.57
CA ARG A 97 6.15 -2.06 -10.10
C ARG A 97 5.68 -1.18 -11.26
N GLU A 98 6.50 -0.98 -12.28
CA GLU A 98 6.14 -0.18 -13.47
C GLU A 98 4.93 -0.74 -14.19
N GLU A 99 4.90 -2.05 -14.47
CA GLU A 99 3.75 -2.70 -15.11
C GLU A 99 2.46 -2.54 -14.28
N ARG A 100 2.55 -2.71 -12.98
CA ARG A 100 1.43 -2.47 -12.08
C ARG A 100 0.90 -1.04 -12.17
N TYR A 101 1.78 -0.05 -12.21
CA TYR A 101 1.35 1.34 -12.36
C TYR A 101 0.72 1.63 -13.71
N LYS A 102 1.23 1.07 -14.80
CA LYS A 102 0.61 1.18 -16.14
C LYS A 102 -0.83 0.63 -16.16
N ILE A 103 -1.09 -0.48 -15.46
CA ILE A 103 -2.44 -1.03 -15.33
C ILE A 103 -3.35 -0.04 -14.58
N PHE A 104 -2.89 0.49 -13.45
CA PHE A 104 -3.67 1.45 -12.66
C PHE A 104 -3.98 2.73 -13.47
N GLU A 105 -3.01 3.27 -14.21
CA GLU A 105 -3.20 4.44 -15.06
C GLU A 105 -4.24 4.24 -16.16
N LYS A 106 -4.30 3.04 -16.74
CA LYS A 106 -5.30 2.68 -17.75
C LYS A 106 -6.71 2.53 -17.18
N VAL A 107 -6.83 2.12 -15.91
CA VAL A 107 -8.14 1.90 -15.26
C VAL A 107 -8.75 3.20 -14.78
N LEU A 108 -7.93 4.13 -14.27
CA LEU A 108 -8.40 5.38 -13.68
C LEU A 108 -8.91 6.35 -14.75
N LYS A 109 -10.16 6.77 -14.60
CA LYS A 109 -10.73 7.89 -15.35
C LYS A 109 -10.39 9.22 -14.68
N LYS A 110 -10.85 10.30 -15.31
CA LYS A 110 -10.60 11.66 -14.80
C LYS A 110 -11.14 11.81 -13.37
N ASP A 111 -10.27 12.32 -12.50
CA ASP A 111 -10.53 12.61 -11.08
C ASP A 111 -10.88 11.40 -10.20
N GLU A 112 -10.82 10.17 -10.73
CA GLU A 112 -11.00 8.97 -9.92
C GLU A 112 -9.81 8.71 -8.99
N ILE A 113 -10.06 8.01 -7.89
CA ILE A 113 -9.06 7.77 -6.84
C ILE A 113 -8.74 6.29 -6.74
N LEU A 114 -7.44 5.98 -6.70
CA LEU A 114 -6.90 4.69 -6.31
C LEU A 114 -6.30 4.80 -4.90
N PHE A 115 -6.78 4.00 -3.97
CA PHE A 115 -6.18 3.86 -2.65
C PHE A 115 -5.13 2.75 -2.62
N MET A 116 -4.00 2.99 -1.91
CA MET A 116 -2.95 2.00 -1.66
C MET A 116 -2.60 1.93 -0.17
N GLY A 117 -2.40 0.71 0.34
CA GLY A 117 -2.20 0.41 1.75
C GLY A 117 -0.76 0.63 2.28
N HIS A 118 -0.03 1.62 1.74
CA HIS A 118 1.27 1.97 2.32
C HIS A 118 1.11 2.59 3.71
N HIS A 119 1.98 2.21 4.64
CA HIS A 119 1.91 2.57 6.06
C HIS A 119 3.20 3.24 6.56
N LEU A 120 3.30 3.55 7.86
CA LEU A 120 4.43 4.27 8.44
C LEU A 120 5.75 3.51 8.27
N ASP A 121 5.74 2.19 8.43
CA ASP A 121 6.97 1.41 8.26
C ASP A 121 7.48 1.47 6.81
N ASP A 122 6.59 1.51 5.80
CA ASP A 122 6.98 1.74 4.38
C ASP A 122 7.61 3.14 4.18
N GLN A 123 7.11 4.14 4.90
CA GLN A 123 7.70 5.48 4.89
C GLN A 123 9.14 5.45 5.39
N ILE A 124 9.38 4.77 6.51
CA ILE A 124 10.69 4.65 7.15
C ILE A 124 11.65 3.86 6.26
N GLU A 125 11.21 2.71 5.74
CA GLU A 125 11.98 1.92 4.79
C GLU A 125 12.39 2.74 3.56
N THR A 126 11.44 3.49 2.99
CA THR A 126 11.69 4.33 1.81
C THR A 126 12.66 5.48 2.14
N LEU A 127 12.54 6.09 3.31
CA LEU A 127 13.46 7.13 3.77
C LEU A 127 14.87 6.58 3.85
N LEU A 128 15.08 5.48 4.62
CA LEU A 128 16.39 4.86 4.79
C LEU A 128 17.00 4.43 3.46
N PHE A 129 16.20 3.77 2.61
CA PHE A 129 16.65 3.34 1.29
C PHE A 129 17.13 4.50 0.42
N ARG A 130 16.42 5.63 0.44
CA ARG A 130 16.79 6.82 -0.30
C ARG A 130 18.04 7.49 0.28
N MET A 131 18.16 7.57 1.60
CA MET A 131 19.34 8.10 2.28
C MET A 131 20.60 7.31 1.92
N LEU A 132 20.52 5.98 1.97
CA LEU A 132 21.64 5.08 1.60
C LEU A 132 22.06 5.22 0.12
N ARG A 133 21.15 5.69 -0.74
CA ARG A 133 21.44 5.99 -2.15
C ARG A 133 21.84 7.43 -2.43
N GLY A 134 22.10 8.21 -1.39
CA GLY A 134 22.54 9.60 -1.53
C GLY A 134 21.46 10.57 -2.01
N SER A 135 20.17 10.27 -1.78
CA SER A 135 19.10 11.18 -2.14
C SER A 135 19.18 12.46 -1.30
N GLY A 136 19.09 13.61 -1.97
CA GLY A 136 19.02 14.93 -1.31
C GLY A 136 17.70 15.14 -0.55
N LEU A 137 17.49 16.38 -0.07
CA LEU A 137 16.36 16.77 0.79
C LEU A 137 14.98 16.37 0.23
N LYS A 138 14.77 16.46 -1.08
CA LYS A 138 13.52 16.00 -1.73
C LYS A 138 13.24 14.51 -1.51
N GLY A 139 14.28 13.68 -1.39
CA GLY A 139 14.15 12.27 -1.05
C GLY A 139 13.72 12.04 0.39
N SER A 140 14.06 12.96 1.31
CA SER A 140 13.75 12.88 2.74
C SER A 140 12.25 13.04 3.06
N SER A 141 11.44 13.61 2.15
CA SER A 141 9.97 13.66 2.29
C SER A 141 9.28 12.30 2.12
N SER A 142 10.03 11.26 1.77
CA SER A 142 9.58 9.87 1.63
C SER A 142 8.37 9.70 0.66
N ILE A 143 7.34 8.95 1.03
CA ILE A 143 6.20 8.64 0.16
C ILE A 143 5.12 9.73 0.30
N PRO A 144 4.66 10.39 -0.79
CA PRO A 144 3.58 11.36 -0.71
C PRO A 144 2.23 10.69 -0.41
N MET A 145 1.39 11.38 0.38
CA MET A 145 0.04 10.91 0.69
C MET A 145 -0.83 10.88 -0.56
N LYS A 146 -0.81 11.95 -1.35
CA LYS A 146 -1.56 12.07 -2.61
C LYS A 146 -0.62 12.46 -3.75
N ARG A 147 -0.82 11.87 -4.92
CA ARG A 147 -0.14 12.29 -6.16
C ARG A 147 -1.01 11.98 -7.38
N GLY A 148 -0.74 12.63 -8.48
CA GLY A 148 -1.33 12.27 -9.77
C GLY A 148 -0.97 10.85 -10.20
N LEU A 149 -1.89 10.18 -10.89
CA LEU A 149 -1.69 8.88 -11.51
C LEU A 149 -2.59 8.76 -12.75
N GLY A 150 -1.99 8.84 -13.94
CA GLY A 150 -2.77 8.94 -15.19
C GLY A 150 -3.73 10.12 -15.16
N ASN A 151 -5.01 9.88 -15.40
CA ASN A 151 -6.06 10.90 -15.36
C ASN A 151 -6.66 11.12 -13.96
N GLY A 152 -6.26 10.32 -12.96
CA GLY A 152 -6.79 10.38 -11.60
C GLY A 152 -5.70 10.60 -10.56
N PHE A 153 -5.98 10.14 -9.34
CA PHE A 153 -5.12 10.34 -8.20
C PHE A 153 -4.84 9.02 -7.46
N LEU A 154 -3.63 8.91 -6.94
CA LEU A 154 -3.23 7.86 -6.01
C LEU A 154 -3.17 8.44 -4.60
N VAL A 155 -3.86 7.79 -3.65
CA VAL A 155 -3.96 8.19 -2.25
C VAL A 155 -3.48 7.06 -1.32
N ARG A 156 -2.75 7.40 -0.27
CA ARG A 156 -2.21 6.49 0.74
C ARG A 156 -2.60 6.96 2.14
N PRO A 157 -3.80 6.59 2.60
CA PRO A 157 -4.34 7.14 3.84
C PRO A 157 -3.58 6.65 5.09
N PHE A 158 -2.94 5.49 5.03
CA PHE A 158 -2.35 4.83 6.19
C PHE A 158 -0.89 5.21 6.50
N LEU A 159 -0.33 6.21 5.83
CA LEU A 159 1.08 6.60 6.03
C LEU A 159 1.46 7.04 7.46
N LYS A 160 0.48 7.27 8.33
CA LYS A 160 0.68 7.59 9.75
C LYS A 160 0.38 6.42 10.70
N LEU A 161 -0.16 5.31 10.18
CA LEU A 161 -0.41 4.09 10.94
C LEU A 161 0.81 3.16 10.84
N ALA A 162 1.19 2.54 11.94
CA ALA A 162 2.23 1.53 11.90
C ALA A 162 1.68 0.16 11.46
N LYS A 163 2.54 -0.72 11.00
CA LYS A 163 2.16 -2.08 10.57
C LYS A 163 1.40 -2.85 11.66
N TYR A 164 1.82 -2.73 12.92
CA TYR A 164 1.16 -3.41 14.04
C TYR A 164 -0.26 -2.90 14.26
N ASP A 165 -0.55 -1.61 14.02
CA ASP A 165 -1.91 -1.07 14.11
C ASP A 165 -2.84 -1.76 13.10
N LEU A 166 -2.36 -1.98 11.86
CA LEU A 166 -3.12 -2.65 10.81
C LEU A 166 -3.38 -4.12 11.15
N ILE A 167 -2.39 -4.82 11.72
CA ILE A 167 -2.55 -6.20 12.19
C ILE A 167 -3.60 -6.27 13.31
N GLU A 168 -3.56 -5.34 14.25
CA GLU A 168 -4.53 -5.28 15.35
C GLU A 168 -5.95 -5.00 14.83
N ILE A 169 -6.11 -4.08 13.88
CA ILE A 169 -7.40 -3.81 13.23
C ILE A 169 -7.91 -5.07 12.53
N ALA A 170 -7.06 -5.74 11.73
CA ALA A 170 -7.44 -6.97 11.04
C ALA A 170 -7.91 -8.06 12.02
N LYS A 171 -7.22 -8.21 13.15
CA LYS A 171 -7.57 -9.15 14.22
C LYS A 171 -8.91 -8.81 14.87
N ASN A 172 -9.11 -7.55 15.25
CA ASN A 172 -10.32 -7.08 15.91
C ASN A 172 -11.55 -7.20 15.00
N LYS A 173 -11.38 -6.95 13.71
CA LYS A 173 -12.43 -7.08 12.68
C LYS A 173 -12.54 -8.50 12.11
N LYS A 174 -11.70 -9.44 12.58
CA LYS A 174 -11.64 -10.84 12.12
C LYS A 174 -11.46 -10.95 10.59
N LEU A 175 -10.69 -10.05 10.00
CA LEU A 175 -10.42 -10.05 8.57
C LEU A 175 -9.43 -11.17 8.21
N LYS A 176 -9.77 -11.95 7.20
CA LYS A 176 -8.87 -12.99 6.67
C LYS A 176 -7.96 -12.33 5.61
N TYR A 177 -6.66 -12.58 5.71
CA TYR A 177 -5.65 -12.10 4.75
C TYR A 177 -4.66 -13.22 4.44
N VAL A 178 -3.84 -13.03 3.42
CA VAL A 178 -2.76 -13.95 3.05
C VAL A 178 -1.41 -13.39 3.49
N GLU A 179 -0.51 -14.28 3.84
CA GLU A 179 0.89 -13.97 4.07
C GLU A 179 1.68 -14.43 2.85
N ASP A 180 2.49 -13.53 2.31
CA ASP A 180 3.31 -13.77 1.13
C ASP A 180 4.73 -14.14 1.58
N ASP A 181 5.13 -15.38 1.32
CA ASP A 181 6.43 -15.93 1.70
C ASP A 181 7.61 -15.14 1.06
N SER A 182 7.37 -14.43 -0.06
CA SER A 182 8.40 -13.58 -0.68
C SER A 182 8.80 -12.37 0.15
N ASN A 183 7.99 -11.96 1.14
CA ASN A 183 8.35 -10.91 2.10
C ASN A 183 9.51 -11.32 3.01
N ASP A 184 9.88 -12.60 3.01
CA ASP A 184 10.94 -13.14 3.85
C ASP A 184 12.31 -13.19 3.17
N ASP A 185 12.38 -13.00 1.86
CA ASP A 185 13.63 -13.04 1.10
C ASP A 185 14.46 -11.77 1.30
N ILE A 186 15.54 -11.88 2.11
CA ILE A 186 16.46 -10.78 2.42
C ILE A 186 17.37 -10.35 1.24
N LYS A 187 17.31 -11.02 0.09
CA LYS A 187 17.97 -10.58 -1.15
C LYS A 187 17.42 -9.25 -1.64
N PHE A 188 16.18 -8.93 -1.29
CA PHE A 188 15.59 -7.63 -1.59
C PHE A 188 16.00 -6.60 -0.55
N ASP A 189 16.57 -5.48 -0.98
CA ASP A 189 17.06 -4.39 -0.10
C ASP A 189 16.04 -3.96 0.95
N ARG A 190 14.75 -3.87 0.60
CA ARG A 190 13.69 -3.48 1.53
C ARG A 190 13.44 -4.53 2.61
N ASN A 191 13.45 -5.81 2.23
CA ASN A 191 13.30 -6.89 3.21
C ASN A 191 14.50 -6.93 4.16
N TYR A 192 15.71 -6.71 3.63
CA TYR A 192 16.92 -6.59 4.43
C TYR A 192 16.83 -5.41 5.43
N LEU A 193 16.44 -4.22 4.96
CA LEU A 193 16.24 -3.07 5.83
C LEU A 193 15.23 -3.35 6.94
N ARG A 194 14.11 -3.98 6.61
CA ARG A 194 13.05 -4.32 7.56
C ARG A 194 13.52 -5.32 8.61
N LYS A 195 14.14 -6.41 8.19
CA LYS A 195 14.46 -7.54 9.05
C LYS A 195 15.76 -7.35 9.85
N GLU A 196 16.77 -6.81 9.20
CA GLU A 196 18.10 -6.73 9.81
C GLU A 196 18.39 -5.35 10.42
N VAL A 197 18.06 -4.28 9.72
CA VAL A 197 18.41 -2.92 10.16
C VAL A 197 17.38 -2.37 11.15
N LEU A 198 16.11 -2.34 10.76
CA LEU A 198 15.05 -1.75 11.59
C LEU A 198 14.80 -2.55 12.87
N THR A 199 15.02 -3.86 12.86
CA THR A 199 14.95 -4.69 14.05
C THR A 199 15.99 -4.22 15.08
N LYS A 200 17.27 -4.07 14.71
CA LYS A 200 18.33 -3.58 15.58
C LYS A 200 18.10 -2.14 16.05
N ILE A 201 17.55 -1.29 15.17
CA ILE A 201 17.17 0.07 15.57
C ILE A 201 16.05 0.02 16.63
N SER A 202 15.05 -0.84 16.46
CA SER A 202 13.92 -0.95 17.39
C SER A 202 14.34 -1.45 18.78
N GLU A 203 15.31 -2.35 18.86
CA GLU A 203 15.86 -2.86 20.11
C GLU A 203 16.53 -1.75 20.93
N ARG A 204 17.30 -0.88 20.27
CA ARG A 204 18.03 0.19 20.94
C ARG A 204 17.17 1.44 21.14
N TRP A 205 16.29 1.77 20.18
CA TRP A 205 15.44 2.95 20.18
C TRP A 205 13.96 2.55 19.94
N PRO A 206 13.23 2.09 20.97
CA PRO A 206 11.84 1.62 20.81
C PRO A 206 10.89 2.65 20.18
N ASN A 207 11.15 3.94 20.38
CA ASN A 207 10.36 5.05 19.86
C ASN A 207 10.79 5.52 18.44
N TYR A 208 11.63 4.77 17.73
CA TYR A 208 12.18 5.18 16.44
C TYR A 208 11.11 5.59 15.43
N ARG A 209 9.96 4.92 15.39
CA ARG A 209 8.85 5.26 14.48
C ARG A 209 8.38 6.70 14.66
N LYS A 210 8.22 7.15 15.91
CA LYS A 210 7.83 8.52 16.23
C LYS A 210 8.89 9.53 15.78
N SER A 211 10.15 9.22 15.96
CA SER A 211 11.28 10.09 15.55
C SER A 211 11.36 10.21 14.02
N PHE A 212 11.26 9.09 13.31
CA PHE A 212 11.26 9.09 11.85
C PHE A 212 10.03 9.79 11.27
N SER A 213 8.82 9.55 11.82
CA SER A 213 7.60 10.24 11.40
C SER A 213 7.75 11.75 11.53
N LYS A 214 8.22 12.25 12.67
CA LYS A 214 8.50 13.68 12.89
C LYS A 214 9.51 14.22 11.88
N TYR A 215 10.59 13.50 11.62
CA TYR A 215 11.59 13.88 10.63
C TYR A 215 10.97 14.03 9.23
N ILE A 216 10.19 13.03 8.79
CA ILE A 216 9.50 13.03 7.50
C ILE A 216 8.53 14.22 7.39
N ASP A 217 7.72 14.46 8.42
CA ASP A 217 6.73 15.54 8.43
C ASP A 217 7.42 16.93 8.34
N ASN A 218 8.51 17.14 9.08
CA ASN A 218 9.29 18.38 9.00
C ASN A 218 9.83 18.65 7.59
N HIS A 219 10.22 17.60 6.85
CA HIS A 219 10.74 17.74 5.49
C HIS A 219 9.64 17.92 4.45
N LYS A 220 8.42 17.49 4.69
CA LYS A 220 7.26 17.78 3.82
C LYS A 220 6.91 19.26 3.84
N THR A 221 6.82 19.85 5.03
CA THR A 221 6.45 21.27 5.23
C THR A 221 7.47 22.25 4.62
N SER A 222 8.72 21.82 4.44
CA SER A 222 9.79 22.67 3.86
C SER A 222 9.74 22.74 2.32
N TYR A 223 8.83 22.00 1.67
CA TYR A 223 8.70 21.91 0.20
C TYR A 223 7.30 22.27 -0.33
N GLU A 224 6.34 22.50 0.54
CA GLU A 224 5.04 23.12 0.25
C GLU A 224 5.12 24.64 0.42
#